data_3900150e53ad2567ca804cdc8c2df7f0
#
_entry.id   3900150e53ad2567ca804cdc8c2df7f0
#
_cell.length_a   1.000
_cell.length_b   1.000
_cell.length_c   1.000
_cell.angle_alpha   90.00
_cell.angle_beta   90.00
_cell.angle_gamma   90.00
#
_symmetry.space_group_name_H-M   'P 1'
#
loop_
_entity.id
_entity.type
_entity.pdbx_description
1 polymer ?
#
loop_
_entity_poly.entity_id
_entity_poly.type
_entity_poly.pdbx_seq_one_letter_code
_entity_poly.pdbx_strand_id
1 'polypeptide(L)'
;MNRTMNAVFSKLLQAQNILVCGHIMPDGDCVSSVVSLSMGLEKLGKKTTMAIDWKIPSIFSPFPRVERIIDYSRYSAQLENSDLLVIVDASSPDRIGRFERLLRYGMPSILIDHHATN
;
A
#
# COMPACT_ATOMS: atom_id res chain seq x y z
N MET A 1 -23.62 4.97 -2.34
CA MET A 1 -22.29 4.40 -2.71
C MET A 1 -22.46 3.52 -3.93
N ASN A 2 -21.64 3.72 -4.95
CA ASN A 2 -21.79 2.95 -6.18
C ASN A 2 -21.21 1.53 -6.02
N ARG A 3 -21.40 0.71 -7.06
CA ARG A 3 -21.00 -0.69 -7.02
C ARG A 3 -19.50 -0.88 -6.81
N THR A 4 -18.68 -0.03 -7.44
CA THR A 4 -17.23 -0.08 -7.29
C THR A 4 -16.79 0.22 -5.86
N MET A 5 -17.37 1.26 -5.27
CA MET A 5 -17.05 1.64 -3.89
C MET A 5 -17.47 0.54 -2.92
N ASN A 6 -18.62 -0.09 -3.16
CA ASN A 6 -19.06 -1.19 -2.32
C ASN A 6 -18.10 -2.38 -2.40
N ALA A 7 -17.59 -2.68 -3.59
CA ALA A 7 -16.65 -3.79 -3.77
C ALA A 7 -15.34 -3.51 -3.04
N VAL A 8 -14.82 -2.28 -3.13
CA VAL A 8 -13.59 -1.89 -2.43
C VAL A 8 -13.79 -2.00 -0.93
N PHE A 9 -14.88 -1.44 -0.43
CA PHE A 9 -15.17 -1.45 1.00
C PHE A 9 -15.30 -2.87 1.52
N SER A 10 -15.97 -3.74 0.76
CA SER A 10 -16.14 -5.13 1.15
C SER A 10 -14.81 -5.86 1.25
N LYS A 11 -13.91 -5.66 0.29
CA LYS A 11 -12.58 -6.28 0.34
C LYS A 11 -11.79 -5.81 1.56
N LEU A 12 -11.86 -4.51 1.84
CA LEU A 12 -11.16 -3.96 3.01
C LEU A 12 -11.69 -4.53 4.31
N LEU A 13 -13.01 -4.64 4.43
CA LEU A 13 -13.62 -5.18 5.65
C LEU A 13 -13.28 -6.65 5.88
N GLN A 14 -13.18 -7.43 4.83
CA GLN A 14 -12.91 -8.86 4.94
C GLN A 14 -11.44 -9.16 5.21
N ALA A 15 -10.54 -8.30 4.80
CA ALA A 15 -9.11 -8.52 4.96
C ALA A 15 -8.69 -8.35 6.41
N GLN A 16 -7.69 -9.12 6.82
CA GLN A 16 -7.11 -9.04 8.17
C GLN A 16 -5.70 -8.48 8.16
N ASN A 17 -4.88 -8.87 7.19
CA ASN A 17 -3.50 -8.45 7.07
C ASN A 17 -3.31 -7.75 5.74
N ILE A 18 -3.20 -6.44 5.76
CA ILE A 18 -3.21 -5.61 4.56
C ILE A 18 -1.81 -5.07 4.29
N LEU A 19 -1.34 -5.30 3.07
CA LEU A 19 -0.09 -4.72 2.59
C LEU A 19 -0.42 -3.43 1.85
N VAL A 20 0.04 -2.29 2.38
CA VAL A 20 -0.21 -0.98 1.79
C VAL A 20 1.04 -0.55 1.05
N CYS A 21 0.96 -0.48 -0.28
CA CYS A 21 2.10 -0.19 -1.15
C CYS A 21 1.99 1.19 -1.79
N GLY A 22 3.13 1.90 -1.81
CA GLY A 22 3.29 3.09 -2.64
C GLY A 22 4.09 2.79 -3.89
N HIS A 23 4.31 3.82 -4.70
CA HIS A 23 5.03 3.67 -5.97
C HIS A 23 6.53 3.91 -5.80
N ILE A 24 7.30 3.47 -6.80
CA ILE A 24 8.74 3.76 -6.86
C ILE A 24 8.95 5.27 -7.01
N MET A 25 10.13 5.74 -6.61
CA MET A 25 10.44 7.18 -6.58
C MET A 25 9.35 7.95 -5.84
N PRO A 26 9.10 7.60 -4.57
CA PRO A 26 7.95 8.17 -3.87
C PRO A 26 8.12 9.66 -3.59
N ASP A 27 7.01 10.38 -3.75
CA ASP A 27 6.93 11.79 -3.37
C ASP A 27 6.16 11.93 -2.05
N GLY A 28 5.93 13.17 -1.62
CA GLY A 28 5.24 13.43 -0.38
C GLY A 28 3.83 12.89 -0.35
N ASP A 29 3.10 12.99 -1.46
CA ASP A 29 1.74 12.45 -1.55
C ASP A 29 1.75 10.94 -1.37
N CYS A 30 2.70 10.27 -1.99
CA CYS A 30 2.81 8.81 -1.88
C CYS A 30 3.07 8.39 -0.44
N VAL A 31 4.10 8.97 0.18
CA VAL A 31 4.47 8.59 1.56
C VAL A 31 3.34 8.90 2.53
N SER A 32 2.73 10.07 2.43
CA SER A 32 1.65 10.43 3.33
C SER A 32 0.41 9.57 3.12
N SER A 33 0.11 9.19 1.88
CA SER A 33 -1.02 8.32 1.58
C SER A 33 -0.84 6.93 2.17
N VAL A 34 0.37 6.37 2.03
CA VAL A 34 0.68 5.05 2.60
C VAL A 34 0.50 5.08 4.12
N VAL A 35 1.08 6.07 4.77
CA VAL A 35 1.01 6.18 6.23
C VAL A 35 -0.42 6.43 6.70
N SER A 36 -1.11 7.37 6.07
CA SER A 36 -2.48 7.74 6.49
C SER A 36 -3.45 6.58 6.35
N LEU A 37 -3.39 5.88 5.23
CA LEU A 37 -4.27 4.73 5.03
C LEU A 37 -3.97 3.63 6.04
N SER A 38 -2.69 3.36 6.27
CA SER A 38 -2.30 2.34 7.24
C SER A 38 -2.83 2.67 8.64
N MET A 39 -2.68 3.93 9.05
CA MET A 39 -3.20 4.35 10.35
C MET A 39 -4.71 4.19 10.45
N GLY A 40 -5.43 4.56 9.38
CA GLY A 40 -6.88 4.41 9.35
C GLY A 40 -7.32 2.96 9.44
N LEU A 41 -6.64 2.08 8.71
CA LEU A 41 -6.95 0.65 8.74
C LEU A 41 -6.67 0.03 10.10
N GLU A 42 -5.61 0.46 10.76
CA GLU A 42 -5.31 -0.02 12.11
C GLU A 42 -6.41 0.36 13.10
N LYS A 43 -7.00 1.56 12.94
CA LYS A 43 -8.14 1.96 13.78
C LYS A 43 -9.34 1.06 13.58
N LEU A 44 -9.45 0.40 12.43
CA LEU A 44 -10.51 -0.57 12.16
C LEU A 44 -10.14 -1.98 12.61
N GLY A 45 -9.02 -2.12 13.31
CA GLY A 45 -8.59 -3.41 13.83
C GLY A 45 -7.81 -4.27 12.85
N LYS A 46 -7.39 -3.71 11.72
CA LYS A 46 -6.61 -4.45 10.73
C LYS A 46 -5.13 -4.40 11.06
N LYS A 47 -4.40 -5.44 10.68
CA LYS A 47 -2.94 -5.41 10.69
C LYS A 47 -2.46 -4.89 9.35
N THR A 48 -1.51 -3.98 9.38
CA THR A 48 -0.98 -3.39 8.15
C THR A 48 0.53 -3.50 8.09
N THR A 49 1.03 -3.67 6.89
CA THR A 49 2.45 -3.54 6.56
C THR A 49 2.56 -2.49 5.48
N MET A 50 3.38 -1.46 5.72
CA MET A 50 3.61 -0.42 4.73
C MET A 50 4.85 -0.78 3.92
N ALA A 51 4.75 -0.67 2.59
CA ALA A 51 5.82 -1.10 1.71
C ALA A 51 5.99 -0.17 0.51
N ILE A 52 7.23 0.20 0.24
CA ILE A 52 7.60 0.94 -0.97
C ILE A 52 8.93 0.35 -1.44
N ASP A 53 8.99 -0.09 -2.69
CA ASP A 53 10.21 -0.68 -3.21
C ASP A 53 11.21 0.37 -3.67
N TRP A 54 11.62 1.22 -2.73
CA TRP A 54 12.51 2.35 -2.97
C TRP A 54 13.05 2.84 -1.63
N LYS A 55 14.25 3.40 -1.67
CA LYS A 55 14.77 4.07 -0.46
C LYS A 55 13.96 5.34 -0.23
N ILE A 56 13.39 5.47 0.96
CA ILE A 56 12.59 6.64 1.29
C ILE A 56 13.51 7.86 1.43
N PRO A 57 13.26 8.94 0.66
CA PRO A 57 14.07 10.15 0.79
C PRO A 57 14.06 10.69 2.21
N SER A 58 15.22 11.10 2.69
CA SER A 58 15.39 11.57 4.07
C SER A 58 14.55 12.79 4.40
N ILE A 59 14.16 13.57 3.39
CA ILE A 59 13.30 14.73 3.60
C ILE A 59 11.96 14.35 4.21
N PHE A 60 11.53 13.09 4.05
CA PHE A 60 10.25 12.61 4.60
C PHE A 60 10.39 12.01 5.99
N SER A 61 11.60 12.00 6.56
CA SER A 61 11.82 11.40 7.87
C SER A 61 10.96 11.99 9.00
N PRO A 62 10.52 13.27 8.95
CA PRO A 62 9.61 13.79 9.97
C PRO A 62 8.20 13.24 9.89
N PHE A 63 7.80 12.58 8.80
CA PHE A 63 6.46 12.00 8.70
C PHE A 63 6.29 10.89 9.73
N PRO A 64 5.14 10.83 10.42
CA PRO A 64 4.93 9.76 11.40
C PRO A 64 4.99 8.39 10.74
N ARG A 65 5.63 7.44 11.44
CA ARG A 65 5.73 6.03 11.06
C ARG A 65 6.47 5.76 9.75
N VAL A 66 7.12 6.75 9.14
CA VAL A 66 7.82 6.54 7.88
C VAL A 66 8.93 5.48 8.02
N GLU A 67 9.51 5.35 9.20
CA GLU A 67 10.56 4.36 9.47
C GLU A 67 10.05 2.93 9.46
N ARG A 68 8.75 2.74 9.46
CA ARG A 68 8.14 1.41 9.38
C ARG A 68 7.92 0.93 7.95
N ILE A 69 8.12 1.80 6.95
CA ILE A 69 7.95 1.43 5.55
C ILE A 69 9.10 0.51 5.15
N ILE A 70 8.78 -0.68 4.66
CA ILE A 70 9.79 -1.67 4.26
C ILE A 70 9.91 -1.74 2.75
N ASP A 71 11.08 -2.17 2.28
CA ASP A 71 11.29 -2.46 0.87
C ASP A 71 10.95 -3.93 0.57
N TYR A 72 11.06 -4.32 -0.70
CA TYR A 72 10.70 -5.67 -1.11
C TYR A 72 11.58 -6.73 -0.47
N SER A 73 12.86 -6.43 -0.26
CA SER A 73 13.79 -7.39 0.34
C SER A 73 13.33 -7.79 1.74
N ARG A 74 12.94 -6.81 2.54
CA ARG A 74 12.48 -7.07 3.90
C ARG A 74 11.17 -7.83 3.89
N TYR A 75 10.27 -7.49 2.99
CA TYR A 75 9.01 -8.20 2.87
C TYR A 75 9.25 -9.68 2.55
N SER A 76 10.11 -9.97 1.57
CA SER A 76 10.42 -11.34 1.18
C SER A 76 10.99 -12.14 2.34
N ALA A 77 11.89 -11.54 3.11
CA ALA A 77 12.54 -12.21 4.24
C ALA A 77 11.56 -12.54 5.37
N GLN A 78 10.55 -11.70 5.56
CA GLN A 78 9.57 -11.86 6.61
C GLN A 78 8.44 -12.81 6.24
N LEU A 79 8.24 -13.07 4.94
CA LEU A 79 7.18 -13.94 4.44
C LEU A 79 5.83 -13.52 5.02
N GLU A 80 5.47 -12.29 4.79
CA GLU A 80 4.25 -11.71 5.33
C GLU A 80 3.01 -12.49 4.91
N ASN A 81 2.06 -12.58 5.82
CA ASN A 81 0.79 -13.27 5.58
C ASN A 81 -0.29 -12.31 5.12
N SER A 82 0.08 -11.37 4.25
CA SER A 82 -0.89 -10.42 3.74
C SER A 82 -1.93 -11.10 2.88
N ASP A 83 -3.18 -10.73 3.07
CA ASP A 83 -4.30 -11.28 2.31
C ASP A 83 -4.93 -10.27 1.37
N LEU A 84 -4.43 -9.04 1.37
CA LEU A 84 -4.89 -7.98 0.48
C LEU A 84 -3.76 -6.99 0.23
N LEU A 85 -3.57 -6.62 -1.03
CA LEU A 85 -2.62 -5.59 -1.44
C LEU A 85 -3.41 -4.32 -1.80
N VAL A 86 -3.11 -3.22 -1.12
CA VAL A 86 -3.71 -1.92 -1.44
C VAL A 86 -2.62 -1.03 -2.01
N ILE A 87 -2.77 -0.61 -3.25
CA ILE A 87 -1.83 0.26 -3.94
C ILE A 87 -2.38 1.68 -3.89
N VAL A 88 -1.59 2.61 -3.37
CA VAL A 88 -2.03 4.01 -3.24
C VAL A 88 -1.14 4.92 -4.06
N ASP A 89 -1.76 5.95 -4.61
CA ASP A 89 -1.09 7.07 -5.29
C ASP A 89 -0.24 6.64 -6.50
N ALA A 90 -0.58 5.51 -7.12
CA ALA A 90 0.09 5.04 -8.32
C ALA A 90 -0.87 5.12 -9.49
N SER A 91 -0.39 5.62 -10.62
CA SER A 91 -1.22 5.73 -11.83
C SER A 91 -1.50 4.37 -12.48
N SER A 92 -0.67 3.38 -12.19
CA SER A 92 -0.86 2.02 -12.68
C SER A 92 -0.19 1.04 -11.72
N PRO A 93 -0.64 -0.23 -11.70
CA PRO A 93 -0.10 -1.22 -10.76
C PRO A 93 1.38 -1.53 -10.95
N ASP A 94 1.93 -1.31 -12.11
CA ASP A 94 3.34 -1.62 -12.39
C ASP A 94 4.31 -0.61 -11.75
N ARG A 95 3.79 0.46 -11.16
CA ARG A 95 4.64 1.48 -10.53
C ARG A 95 5.10 1.09 -9.12
N ILE A 96 4.78 -0.10 -8.64
CA ILE A 96 5.12 -0.53 -7.28
C ILE A 96 6.41 -1.35 -7.22
N GLY A 97 7.19 -1.34 -8.29
CA GLY A 97 8.47 -2.07 -8.30
C GLY A 97 8.29 -3.57 -8.18
N ARG A 98 9.14 -4.20 -7.38
CA ARG A 98 9.15 -5.67 -7.24
C ARG A 98 7.89 -6.20 -6.58
N PHE A 99 7.14 -5.38 -5.87
CA PHE A 99 5.86 -5.81 -5.28
C PHE A 99 4.84 -6.20 -6.35
N GLU A 100 5.02 -5.78 -7.59
CA GLU A 100 4.17 -6.17 -8.70
C GLU A 100 4.10 -7.69 -8.86
N ARG A 101 5.12 -8.41 -8.41
CA ARG A 101 5.12 -9.87 -8.45
C ARG A 101 3.95 -10.48 -7.67
N LEU A 102 3.50 -9.83 -6.62
CA LEU A 102 2.36 -10.31 -5.84
C LEU A 102 1.10 -10.35 -6.67
N LEU A 103 0.94 -9.39 -7.58
CA LEU A 103 -0.22 -9.38 -8.49
C LEU A 103 -0.16 -10.56 -9.44
N ARG A 104 1.02 -10.92 -9.91
CA ARG A 104 1.19 -12.06 -10.80
C ARG A 104 0.87 -13.38 -10.12
N TYR A 105 1.04 -13.45 -8.81
CA TYR A 105 0.72 -14.65 -8.03
C TYR A 105 -0.73 -14.65 -7.55
N GLY A 106 -1.54 -13.69 -7.99
CA GLY A 106 -2.96 -13.69 -7.73
C GLY A 106 -3.40 -13.11 -6.40
N MET A 107 -2.56 -12.34 -5.73
CA MET A 107 -2.98 -11.68 -4.49
C MET A 107 -4.13 -10.71 -4.80
N PRO A 108 -5.23 -10.76 -4.04
CA PRO A 108 -6.30 -9.77 -4.20
C PRO A 108 -5.75 -8.36 -4.00
N SER A 109 -6.18 -7.43 -4.84
CA SER A 109 -5.63 -6.09 -4.81
C SER A 109 -6.69 -5.02 -5.04
N ILE A 110 -6.39 -3.82 -4.53
CA ILE A 110 -7.18 -2.61 -4.73
C ILE A 110 -6.23 -1.50 -5.12
N LEU A 111 -6.58 -0.74 -6.14
CA LEU A 111 -5.83 0.45 -6.55
C LEU A 111 -6.62 1.69 -6.16
N ILE A 112 -6.05 2.52 -5.30
CA ILE A 112 -6.65 3.79 -4.89
C ILE A 112 -5.75 4.91 -5.41
N ASP A 113 -6.27 5.70 -6.33
CA ASP A 113 -5.51 6.75 -6.98
C ASP A 113 -6.38 7.97 -7.18
N HIS A 114 -5.79 9.14 -6.97
CA HIS A 114 -6.50 10.41 -7.11
C HIS A 114 -6.03 11.23 -8.31
N HIS A 115 -5.14 10.66 -9.14
CA HIS A 115 -4.64 11.37 -10.31
C HIS A 115 -5.74 11.53 -11.36
N ALA A 116 -5.86 12.72 -11.90
CA ALA A 116 -6.96 13.03 -12.81
C ALA A 116 -6.85 12.32 -14.16
N THR A 117 -5.68 11.83 -14.49
CA THR A 117 -5.41 11.23 -15.82
C THR A 117 -5.47 9.72 -15.84
N ASN A 118 -5.73 9.09 -14.73
CA ASN A 118 -5.75 7.63 -14.70
C ASN A 118 -7.06 7.02 -15.18
#